data_4b19ae73799a89af2fa9def801c1525f
#
_entry.id   4b19ae73799a89af2fa9def801c1525f
#
_cell.length_a   1.000
_cell.length_b   1.000
_cell.length_c   1.000
_cell.angle_alpha   90.00
_cell.angle_beta   90.00
_cell.angle_gamma   90.00
#
_symmetry.space_group_name_H-M   'P 1'
#
loop_
_entity.id
_entity.type
_entity.pdbx_description
1 polymer ?
#
loop_
_entity_poly.entity_id
_entity_poly.type
_entity_poly.pdbx_seq_one_letter_code
_entity_poly.pdbx_strand_id
1 'polypeptide(L)'
;MMILNELRKHGRLAAKRHPMYEKNKVAKILGYVMGAFWAGYLIFFGTTFAFGFSDMVPNREPYHVMNAVVLIFILALDFLLRVPLQKTPTQEVKPYLLLPVKRIRVIDFLLIRSGLSLFNLFWLFLFVPFSFITITKFFGISGVITYLIGILLLI
;
A
#
# COMPACT_ATOMS: atom_id res chain seq x y z
N MET A 1 -1.83 -4.04 -25.04
CA MET A 1 -2.60 -4.73 -24.00
C MET A 1 -2.34 -6.24 -23.97
N MET A 2 -2.22 -6.93 -25.09
CA MET A 2 -2.00 -8.40 -25.16
C MET A 2 -0.73 -8.88 -24.43
N ILE A 3 0.42 -8.21 -24.63
CA ILE A 3 1.71 -8.62 -24.05
C ILE A 3 1.71 -8.54 -22.52
N LEU A 4 1.09 -7.53 -21.93
CA LEU A 4 1.00 -7.37 -20.47
C LEU A 4 0.18 -8.50 -19.82
N ASN A 5 -0.88 -8.94 -20.49
CA ASN A 5 -1.68 -10.07 -20.03
C ASN A 5 -0.90 -11.39 -20.11
N GLU A 6 -0.11 -11.59 -21.15
CA GLU A 6 0.75 -12.77 -21.28
C GLU A 6 1.85 -12.78 -20.20
N LEU A 7 2.54 -11.67 -19.97
CA LEU A 7 3.53 -11.55 -18.90
C LEU A 7 2.92 -11.84 -17.51
N ARG A 8 1.71 -11.35 -17.27
CA ARG A 8 0.98 -11.62 -16.02
C ARG A 8 0.61 -13.10 -15.88
N LYS A 9 0.19 -13.74 -16.97
CA LYS A 9 -0.12 -15.16 -17.03
C LYS A 9 1.12 -16.02 -16.77
N HIS A 10 2.24 -15.72 -17.44
CA HIS A 10 3.50 -16.41 -17.22
C HIS A 10 4.02 -16.26 -15.80
N GLY A 11 3.96 -15.07 -15.21
CA GLY A 11 4.32 -14.85 -13.83
C GLY A 11 3.48 -15.70 -12.84
N ARG A 12 2.16 -15.82 -13.08
CA ARG A 12 1.28 -16.69 -12.29
C ARG A 12 1.60 -18.17 -12.44
N LEU A 13 1.91 -18.62 -13.65
CA LEU A 13 2.26 -20.02 -13.93
C LEU A 13 3.62 -20.39 -13.32
N ALA A 14 4.61 -19.50 -13.40
CA ALA A 14 5.91 -19.68 -12.74
C ALA A 14 5.77 -19.78 -11.22
N ALA A 15 4.94 -18.93 -10.61
CA ALA A 15 4.67 -19.00 -9.18
C ALA A 15 3.99 -20.32 -8.76
N LYS A 16 3.08 -20.87 -9.59
CA LYS A 16 2.41 -22.15 -9.32
C LYS A 16 3.32 -23.37 -9.45
N ARG A 17 4.33 -23.30 -10.33
CA ARG A 17 5.30 -24.40 -10.58
C ARG A 17 6.43 -24.43 -9.56
N HIS A 18 6.52 -23.44 -8.68
CA HIS A 18 7.58 -23.42 -7.66
C HIS A 18 7.35 -24.55 -6.65
N PRO A 19 8.36 -25.39 -6.37
CA PRO A 19 8.21 -26.56 -5.47
C PRO A 19 7.76 -26.20 -4.05
N MET A 20 7.94 -24.96 -3.63
CA MET A 20 7.44 -24.43 -2.36
C MET A 20 5.95 -24.02 -2.38
N TYR A 21 5.24 -24.14 -3.52
CA TYR A 21 3.88 -23.66 -3.64
C TYR A 21 2.90 -24.38 -2.71
N GLU A 22 3.05 -25.70 -2.57
CA GLU A 22 2.19 -26.51 -1.69
C GLU A 22 2.51 -26.34 -0.20
N LYS A 23 3.79 -26.25 0.16
CA LYS A 23 4.21 -25.97 1.55
C LYS A 23 3.71 -24.60 2.05
N ASN A 24 3.40 -23.69 1.13
CA ASN A 24 3.00 -22.31 1.47
C ASN A 24 1.50 -22.07 1.58
N LYS A 25 0.63 -23.09 1.52
CA LYS A 25 -0.83 -22.88 1.71
C LYS A 25 -1.13 -22.32 3.10
N VAL A 26 -0.56 -22.96 4.12
CA VAL A 26 -0.73 -22.53 5.53
C VAL A 26 -0.15 -21.13 5.74
N ALA A 27 1.06 -20.89 5.21
CA ALA A 27 1.69 -19.57 5.29
C ALA A 27 0.88 -18.49 4.58
N LYS A 28 0.23 -18.81 3.45
CA LYS A 28 -0.67 -17.87 2.76
C LYS A 28 -1.93 -17.57 3.56
N ILE A 29 -2.58 -18.61 4.11
CA ILE A 29 -3.76 -18.45 4.95
C ILE A 29 -3.41 -17.60 6.17
N LEU A 30 -2.30 -17.93 6.84
CA LEU A 30 -1.79 -17.14 7.96
C LEU A 30 -1.51 -15.69 7.56
N GLY A 31 -0.89 -15.48 6.40
CA GLY A 31 -0.63 -14.15 5.86
C GLY A 31 -1.92 -13.33 5.60
N TYR A 32 -2.97 -13.96 5.07
CA TYR A 32 -4.27 -13.30 4.89
C TYR A 32 -4.95 -12.98 6.23
N VAL A 33 -4.91 -13.91 7.19
CA VAL A 33 -5.48 -13.70 8.53
C VAL A 33 -4.75 -12.56 9.24
N MET A 34 -3.41 -12.58 9.22
CA MET A 34 -2.60 -11.50 9.80
C MET A 34 -2.83 -10.17 9.07
N GLY A 35 -2.91 -10.19 7.74
CA GLY A 35 -3.22 -8.98 6.95
C GLY A 35 -4.59 -8.41 7.30
N ALA A 36 -5.63 -9.24 7.42
CA ALA A 36 -6.96 -8.82 7.82
C ALA A 36 -6.98 -8.26 9.26
N PHE A 37 -6.27 -8.90 10.18
CA PHE A 37 -6.13 -8.43 11.55
C PHE A 37 -5.47 -7.04 11.60
N TRP A 38 -4.36 -6.85 10.91
CA TRP A 38 -3.67 -5.57 10.84
C TRP A 38 -4.50 -4.49 10.14
N ALA A 39 -5.22 -4.84 9.05
CA ALA A 39 -6.13 -3.90 8.40
C ALA A 39 -7.24 -3.44 9.35
N GLY A 40 -7.86 -4.38 10.09
CA GLY A 40 -8.85 -4.04 11.12
C GLY A 40 -8.27 -3.16 12.22
N TYR A 41 -7.05 -3.43 12.66
CA TYR A 41 -6.35 -2.60 13.63
C TYR A 41 -6.10 -1.17 13.12
N LEU A 42 -5.66 -1.02 11.86
CA LEU A 42 -5.44 0.30 11.26
C LEU A 42 -6.75 1.09 11.09
N ILE A 43 -7.85 0.42 10.71
CA ILE A 43 -9.18 1.04 10.63
C ILE A 43 -9.61 1.52 12.02
N PHE A 44 -9.46 0.66 13.02
CA PHE A 44 -9.78 1.01 14.41
C PHE A 44 -8.94 2.19 14.90
N PHE A 45 -7.63 2.17 14.64
CA PHE A 45 -6.74 3.25 15.03
C PHE A 45 -7.09 4.57 14.33
N GLY A 46 -7.36 4.54 13.02
CA GLY A 46 -7.77 5.72 12.24
C GLY A 46 -9.08 6.33 12.74
N THR A 47 -10.07 5.49 13.10
CA THR A 47 -11.35 5.95 13.66
C THR A 47 -11.18 6.52 15.07
N THR A 48 -10.45 5.83 15.93
CA THR A 48 -10.20 6.28 17.31
C THR A 48 -9.43 7.59 17.33
N PHE A 49 -8.43 7.73 16.45
CA PHE A 49 -7.67 8.96 16.31
C PHE A 49 -8.54 10.14 15.84
N ALA A 50 -9.49 9.88 14.91
CA ALA A 50 -10.39 10.90 14.41
C ALA A 50 -11.37 11.43 15.48
N PHE A 51 -11.80 10.58 16.40
CA PHE A 51 -12.74 10.97 17.46
C PHE A 51 -12.05 11.40 18.77
N GLY A 52 -11.01 10.67 19.19
CA GLY A 52 -10.41 10.86 20.50
C GLY A 52 -9.39 11.98 20.56
N PHE A 53 -8.86 12.41 19.40
CA PHE A 53 -7.80 13.41 19.40
C PHE A 53 -8.29 14.81 19.80
N SER A 54 -9.51 15.19 19.45
CA SER A 54 -10.10 16.47 19.84
C SER A 54 -10.20 16.62 21.37
N ASP A 55 -10.36 15.51 22.07
CA ASP A 55 -10.47 15.50 23.55
C ASP A 55 -9.09 15.53 24.22
N MET A 56 -8.07 14.93 23.57
CA MET A 56 -6.71 14.88 24.11
C MET A 56 -5.92 16.19 23.91
N VAL A 57 -6.16 16.89 22.80
CA VAL A 57 -5.43 18.14 22.45
C VAL A 57 -6.42 19.20 21.97
N PRO A 58 -7.14 19.86 22.90
CA PRO A 58 -8.24 20.78 22.55
C PRO A 58 -7.84 21.99 21.72
N ASN A 59 -6.54 22.35 21.70
CA ASN A 59 -6.04 23.52 20.97
C ASN A 59 -5.46 23.19 19.57
N ARG A 60 -5.55 21.94 19.10
CA ARG A 60 -5.02 21.52 17.82
C ARG A 60 -6.05 20.72 17.04
N GLU A 61 -6.20 21.05 15.77
CA GLU A 61 -7.08 20.29 14.89
C GLU A 61 -6.48 18.92 14.55
N PRO A 62 -7.27 17.82 14.61
CA PRO A 62 -6.79 16.45 14.41
C PRO A 62 -6.01 16.24 13.11
N TYR A 63 -6.40 16.92 12.03
CA TYR A 63 -5.75 16.75 10.74
C TYR A 63 -4.32 17.34 10.70
N HIS A 64 -4.04 18.42 11.45
CA HIS A 64 -2.68 18.96 11.53
C HIS A 64 -1.73 18.00 12.21
N VAL A 65 -2.16 17.37 13.30
CA VAL A 65 -1.32 16.40 14.01
C VAL A 65 -1.17 15.12 13.22
N MET A 66 -2.25 14.66 12.57
CA MET A 66 -2.16 13.51 11.68
C MET A 66 -1.12 13.70 10.59
N ASN A 67 -1.10 14.87 9.95
CA ASN A 67 -0.15 15.16 8.89
C ASN A 67 1.26 15.47 9.39
N ALA A 68 1.40 16.21 10.49
CA ALA A 68 2.71 16.65 10.98
C ALA A 68 3.47 15.57 11.75
N VAL A 69 2.77 14.65 12.41
CA VAL A 69 3.39 13.63 13.28
C VAL A 69 3.16 12.24 12.73
N VAL A 70 1.90 11.83 12.61
CA VAL A 70 1.55 10.45 12.28
C VAL A 70 1.97 10.11 10.85
N LEU A 71 1.73 10.99 9.88
CA LEU A 71 2.12 10.76 8.48
C LEU A 71 3.64 10.66 8.34
N ILE A 72 4.40 11.56 8.97
CA ILE A 72 5.87 11.52 8.90
C ILE A 72 6.41 10.24 9.54
N PHE A 73 5.84 9.85 10.69
CA PHE A 73 6.22 8.60 11.35
C PHE A 73 5.91 7.38 10.48
N ILE A 74 4.72 7.35 9.84
CA ILE A 74 4.32 6.28 8.92
C ILE A 74 5.27 6.21 7.73
N LEU A 75 5.62 7.34 7.11
CA LEU A 75 6.55 7.39 5.97
C LEU A 75 7.94 6.87 6.36
N ALA A 76 8.44 7.25 7.54
CA ALA A 76 9.71 6.77 8.05
C ALA A 76 9.67 5.24 8.29
N LEU A 77 8.59 4.76 8.89
CA LEU A 77 8.40 3.33 9.17
C LEU A 77 8.21 2.53 7.88
N ASP A 78 7.44 3.06 6.91
CA ASP A 78 7.27 2.46 5.58
C ASP A 78 8.62 2.34 4.85
N PHE A 79 9.43 3.40 4.87
CA PHE A 79 10.77 3.37 4.29
C PHE A 79 11.66 2.31 4.93
N LEU A 80 11.68 2.23 6.28
CA LEU A 80 12.46 1.24 7.01
C LEU A 80 12.02 -0.20 6.71
N LEU A 81 10.73 -0.44 6.55
CA LEU A 81 10.19 -1.76 6.21
C LEU A 81 10.40 -2.13 4.74
N ARG A 82 10.40 -1.15 3.84
CA ARG A 82 10.64 -1.41 2.40
C ARG A 82 12.03 -1.95 2.13
N VAL A 83 13.05 -1.40 2.77
CA VAL A 83 14.44 -1.81 2.52
C VAL A 83 14.64 -3.32 2.65
N PRO A 84 14.22 -4.00 3.75
CA PRO A 84 14.38 -5.44 3.90
C PRO A 84 13.31 -6.27 3.18
N LEU A 85 12.09 -5.74 2.97
CA LEU A 85 10.97 -6.54 2.48
C LEU A 85 10.77 -6.45 0.97
N GLN A 86 11.17 -5.36 0.33
CA GLN A 86 11.08 -5.24 -1.12
C GLN A 86 12.24 -5.95 -1.81
N LYS A 87 11.90 -6.94 -2.62
CA LYS A 87 12.85 -7.52 -3.58
C LYS A 87 13.25 -6.44 -4.58
N THR A 88 14.55 -6.24 -4.75
CA THR A 88 15.06 -5.25 -5.70
C THR A 88 14.52 -5.54 -7.11
N PRO A 89 13.96 -4.54 -7.80
CA PRO A 89 13.41 -4.69 -9.15
C PRO A 89 14.40 -5.31 -10.15
N THR A 90 15.70 -5.12 -9.92
CA THR A 90 16.78 -5.66 -10.76
C THR A 90 16.79 -7.18 -10.87
N GLN A 91 16.36 -7.91 -9.82
CA GLN A 91 16.28 -9.37 -9.88
C GLN A 91 15.08 -9.86 -10.69
N GLU A 92 13.99 -9.09 -10.71
CA GLU A 92 12.80 -9.41 -11.50
C GLU A 92 12.95 -9.02 -12.98
N VAL A 93 13.81 -8.05 -13.30
CA VAL A 93 14.01 -7.55 -14.68
C VAL A 93 14.85 -8.51 -15.53
N LYS A 94 15.85 -9.17 -14.94
CA LYS A 94 16.79 -10.04 -15.69
C LYS A 94 16.11 -11.03 -16.66
N PRO A 95 15.08 -11.80 -16.28
CA PRO A 95 14.43 -12.74 -17.19
C PRO A 95 13.65 -12.05 -18.32
N TYR A 96 13.20 -10.81 -18.14
CA TYR A 96 12.46 -10.07 -19.15
C TYR A 96 13.36 -9.36 -20.18
N LEU A 97 14.63 -9.11 -19.85
CA LEU A 97 15.61 -8.50 -20.77
C LEU A 97 15.98 -9.45 -21.92
N LEU A 98 15.76 -10.74 -21.75
CA LEU A 98 16.00 -11.77 -22.77
C LEU A 98 14.83 -11.91 -23.76
N LEU A 99 13.70 -11.26 -23.49
CA LEU A 99 12.53 -11.30 -24.38
C LEU A 99 12.64 -10.21 -25.45
N PRO A 100 12.11 -10.45 -26.66
CA PRO A 100 12.08 -9.46 -27.75
C PRO A 100 10.98 -8.40 -27.48
N VAL A 101 11.03 -7.75 -26.32
CA VAL A 101 10.06 -6.74 -25.89
C VAL A 101 10.79 -5.41 -25.69
N LYS A 102 10.18 -4.31 -26.13
CA LYS A 102 10.75 -2.96 -25.91
C LYS A 102 10.93 -2.71 -24.41
N ARG A 103 12.16 -2.32 -24.01
CA ARG A 103 12.56 -2.10 -22.60
C ARG A 103 11.61 -1.16 -21.86
N ILE A 104 11.11 -0.11 -22.52
CA ILE A 104 10.15 0.85 -21.94
C ILE A 104 8.88 0.13 -21.43
N ARG A 105 8.33 -0.81 -22.17
CA ARG A 105 7.13 -1.55 -21.75
C ARG A 105 7.36 -2.45 -20.52
N VAL A 106 8.58 -2.96 -20.38
CA VAL A 106 8.95 -3.75 -19.19
C VAL A 106 9.06 -2.84 -17.98
N ILE A 107 9.64 -1.66 -18.15
CA ILE A 107 9.75 -0.65 -17.09
C ILE A 107 8.35 -0.19 -16.65
N ASP A 108 7.50 0.20 -17.60
CA ASP A 108 6.11 0.61 -17.31
C ASP A 108 5.34 -0.48 -16.53
N PHE A 109 5.49 -1.74 -16.94
CA PHE A 109 4.86 -2.87 -16.24
C PHE A 109 5.36 -3.01 -14.80
N LEU A 110 6.66 -2.87 -14.58
CA LEU A 110 7.26 -2.97 -13.24
C LEU A 110 6.86 -1.79 -12.34
N LEU A 111 6.80 -0.58 -12.90
CA LEU A 111 6.35 0.61 -12.20
C LEU A 111 4.89 0.48 -11.76
N ILE A 112 3.99 0.08 -12.66
CA ILE A 112 2.57 -0.14 -12.35
C ILE A 112 2.42 -1.24 -11.30
N ARG A 113 3.17 -2.32 -11.42
CA ARG A 113 3.14 -3.43 -10.47
C ARG A 113 3.66 -3.03 -9.09
N SER A 114 4.72 -2.23 -9.04
CA SER A 114 5.28 -1.70 -7.79
C SER A 114 4.33 -0.70 -7.13
N GLY A 115 3.76 0.23 -7.90
CA GLY A 115 2.82 1.22 -7.37
C GLY A 115 1.52 0.60 -6.83
N LEU A 116 1.01 -0.46 -7.48
CA LEU A 116 -0.18 -1.21 -7.03
C LEU A 116 0.16 -2.33 -6.04
N SER A 117 1.29 -2.28 -5.38
CA SER A 117 1.64 -3.23 -4.33
C SER A 117 0.62 -3.16 -3.18
N LEU A 118 0.22 -4.32 -2.67
CA LEU A 118 -0.64 -4.41 -1.48
C LEU A 118 -0.04 -3.65 -0.28
N PHE A 119 1.28 -3.54 -0.24
CA PHE A 119 1.99 -2.83 0.81
C PHE A 119 1.70 -1.32 0.78
N ASN A 120 1.65 -0.72 -0.42
CA ASN A 120 1.30 0.70 -0.57
C ASN A 120 -0.16 0.97 -0.21
N LEU A 121 -1.07 0.06 -0.60
CA LEU A 121 -2.49 0.19 -0.31
C LEU A 121 -2.83 -0.06 1.16
N PHE A 122 -1.92 -0.69 1.92
CA PHE A 122 -2.17 -1.08 3.31
C PHE A 122 -2.41 0.13 4.22
N TRP A 123 -1.65 1.19 4.05
CA TRP A 123 -1.81 2.42 4.81
C TRP A 123 -3.12 3.16 4.55
N LEU A 124 -3.76 2.92 3.42
CA LEU A 124 -5.08 3.48 3.13
C LEU A 124 -6.14 3.02 4.14
N PHE A 125 -6.00 1.83 4.73
CA PHE A 125 -6.93 1.36 5.77
C PHE A 125 -6.94 2.27 7.01
N LEU A 126 -5.88 3.02 7.25
CA LEU A 126 -5.81 4.02 8.32
C LEU A 126 -6.35 5.37 7.84
N PHE A 127 -5.91 5.83 6.67
CA PHE A 127 -6.23 7.18 6.22
C PHE A 127 -7.65 7.32 5.67
N VAL A 128 -8.25 6.26 5.13
CA VAL A 128 -9.63 6.30 4.62
C VAL A 128 -10.63 6.61 5.73
N PRO A 129 -10.74 5.84 6.82
CA PRO A 129 -11.70 6.16 7.89
C PRO A 129 -11.41 7.51 8.54
N PHE A 130 -10.15 7.85 8.76
CA PHE A 130 -9.76 9.16 9.29
C PHE A 130 -10.24 10.31 8.38
N SER A 131 -10.02 10.21 7.07
CA SER A 131 -10.40 11.25 6.13
C SER A 131 -11.92 11.42 6.06
N PHE A 132 -12.69 10.33 6.06
CA PHE A 132 -14.15 10.41 6.06
C PHE A 132 -14.72 11.05 7.33
N ILE A 133 -14.10 10.86 8.48
CA ILE A 133 -14.58 11.42 9.75
C ILE A 133 -14.10 12.85 9.93
N THR A 134 -12.83 13.11 9.75
CA THR A 134 -12.20 14.40 10.09
C THR A 134 -12.21 15.36 8.92
N ILE A 135 -11.71 14.95 7.74
CA ILE A 135 -11.55 15.86 6.62
C ILE A 135 -12.90 16.29 6.06
N THR A 136 -13.91 15.41 6.09
CA THR A 136 -15.28 15.80 5.66
C THR A 136 -15.85 16.95 6.48
N LYS A 137 -15.56 17.02 7.78
CA LYS A 137 -16.04 18.09 8.66
C LYS A 137 -15.46 19.46 8.30
N PHE A 138 -14.21 19.52 7.85
CA PHE A 138 -13.50 20.77 7.58
C PHE A 138 -13.54 21.18 6.10
N PHE A 139 -13.44 20.21 5.19
CA PHE A 139 -13.22 20.46 3.76
C PHE A 139 -14.28 19.81 2.84
N GLY A 140 -15.25 19.11 3.40
CA GLY A 140 -16.27 18.41 2.63
C GLY A 140 -15.72 17.21 1.83
N ILE A 141 -16.54 16.69 0.92
CA ILE A 141 -16.20 15.47 0.13
C ILE A 141 -15.03 15.72 -0.84
N SER A 142 -14.96 16.92 -1.44
CA SER A 142 -13.85 17.27 -2.34
C SER A 142 -12.50 17.26 -1.61
N GLY A 143 -12.47 17.68 -0.35
CA GLY A 143 -11.30 17.62 0.51
C GLY A 143 -10.85 16.19 0.78
N VAL A 144 -11.78 15.26 1.01
CA VAL A 144 -11.47 13.83 1.21
C VAL A 144 -10.78 13.25 -0.01
N ILE A 145 -11.32 13.51 -1.22
CA ILE A 145 -10.74 12.99 -2.46
C ILE A 145 -9.32 13.53 -2.65
N THR A 146 -9.13 14.85 -2.51
CA THR A 146 -7.82 15.48 -2.65
C THR A 146 -6.82 14.95 -1.61
N TYR A 147 -7.25 14.78 -0.36
CA TYR A 147 -6.44 14.24 0.71
C TYR A 147 -5.98 12.80 0.42
N LEU A 148 -6.90 11.93 0.02
CA LEU A 148 -6.58 10.52 -0.29
C LEU A 148 -5.67 10.40 -1.52
N ILE A 149 -5.85 11.25 -2.55
CA ILE A 149 -4.92 11.31 -3.68
C ILE A 149 -3.54 11.76 -3.20
N GLY A 150 -3.45 12.78 -2.35
CA GLY A 150 -2.20 13.23 -1.77
C GLY A 150 -1.46 12.14 -0.98
N ILE A 151 -2.17 11.40 -0.14
CA ILE A 151 -1.62 10.25 0.60
C ILE A 151 -1.13 9.16 -0.37
N LEU A 152 -1.92 8.84 -1.39
CA LEU A 152 -1.56 7.80 -2.37
C LEU A 152 -0.32 8.17 -3.20
N LEU A 153 -0.08 9.45 -3.42
CA LEU A 153 1.13 9.94 -4.11
C LEU A 153 2.36 9.99 -3.20
N LEU A 154 2.17 10.10 -1.89
CA LEU A 154 3.25 10.13 -0.90
C LEU A 154 3.77 8.74 -0.53
N ILE A 155 2.89 7.74 -0.52
CA ILE A 155 3.20 6.34 -0.19
C ILE A 155 3.59 5.56 -1.46
#